data_3f75a1b5a9f9c44a647c821bfe9cac1d
#
_entry.id   3f75a1b5a9f9c44a647c821bfe9cac1d
#
_cell.length_a   1.000
_cell.length_b   1.000
_cell.length_c   1.000
_cell.angle_alpha   90.00
_cell.angle_beta   90.00
_cell.angle_gamma   90.00
#
_symmetry.space_group_name_H-M   'P 1'
#
loop_
_entity.id
_entity.type
_entity.pdbx_description
1 polymer ?
#
loop_
_entity_poly.entity_id
_entity_poly.type
_entity_poly.pdbx_seq_one_letter_code
_entity_poly.pdbx_strand_id
1 'polypeptide(L)'
;MTTVLVKAERVKKLRNQYPWVYADEIAEIRGEAQAGDVVELQDTRGEFIARAFFNPRSHIPARVLTYDATEKINRAFFETRLAQAAARRANVLGRTNALRVVHAEADQLPGLIVDQFDETLVAQFRNAGVETFRQEITQALKKVLRARGAYERSDTQARLEEGLTDRVGVLFGDVPDEIVIYEDDVEYGVKPQDGQKTGFYLDQRDNRRLWRAMIGQGSRALDVFSYTGGFSLHAAKAGARALAIDKDQDALQQLEANARRNGVTERVGARWGDAEKILEQLADEKRTFTHIILDPPTLAKHKNEVPPAKQLFTRLCKRALQLLDADGLLMLSTCAYHITVNDLIEVTRIAAGDLGRRARVITVTYQPADHPWILQIPETLYLKTLALRVE
;
A
#
# COMPACT_ATOMS: atom_id res chain seq x y z
N MET A 1 9.91 2.10 34.73
CA MET A 1 9.21 1.87 33.44
C MET A 1 7.77 1.56 33.78
N THR A 2 6.81 2.19 33.13
CA THR A 2 5.38 1.94 33.34
C THR A 2 5.00 0.55 32.89
N THR A 3 4.15 -0.13 33.65
CA THR A 3 3.69 -1.48 33.37
C THR A 3 2.22 -1.46 32.97
N VAL A 4 1.87 -2.15 31.90
CA VAL A 4 0.49 -2.38 31.46
C VAL A 4 0.16 -3.85 31.65
N LEU A 5 -0.77 -4.15 32.55
CA LEU A 5 -1.28 -5.50 32.76
C LEU A 5 -2.35 -5.79 31.73
N VAL A 6 -2.18 -6.90 31.01
CA VAL A 6 -3.15 -7.35 30.01
C VAL A 6 -4.09 -8.40 30.61
N LYS A 7 -5.33 -8.42 30.16
CA LYS A 7 -6.33 -9.43 30.58
C LYS A 7 -5.89 -10.84 30.17
N ALA A 8 -6.25 -11.83 30.97
CA ALA A 8 -5.81 -13.22 30.82
C ALA A 8 -6.12 -13.80 29.42
N GLU A 9 -7.28 -13.49 28.87
CA GLU A 9 -7.71 -13.92 27.53
C GLU A 9 -6.82 -13.38 26.43
N ARG A 10 -6.10 -12.24 26.64
CA ARG A 10 -5.21 -11.65 25.66
C ARG A 10 -3.81 -12.24 25.68
N VAL A 11 -3.33 -12.71 26.83
CA VAL A 11 -1.95 -13.21 27.02
C VAL A 11 -1.55 -14.23 25.95
N LYS A 12 -2.42 -15.20 25.65
CA LYS A 12 -2.14 -16.24 24.64
C LYS A 12 -1.89 -15.64 23.26
N LYS A 13 -2.67 -14.63 22.83
CA LYS A 13 -2.48 -13.97 21.53
C LYS A 13 -1.16 -13.22 21.47
N LEU A 14 -0.80 -12.49 22.52
CA LEU A 14 0.48 -11.78 22.61
C LEU A 14 1.66 -12.77 22.59
N ARG A 15 1.62 -13.84 23.36
CA ARG A 15 2.66 -14.87 23.33
C ARG A 15 2.78 -15.58 21.98
N ASN A 16 1.69 -15.62 21.21
CA ASN A 16 1.68 -16.06 19.80
C ASN A 16 2.08 -14.95 18.82
N GLN A 17 2.68 -13.87 19.32
CA GLN A 17 3.24 -12.75 18.55
C GLN A 17 2.23 -11.90 17.77
N TYR A 18 0.95 -11.85 18.20
CA TYR A 18 0.03 -10.82 17.73
C TYR A 18 0.34 -9.50 18.47
N PRO A 19 0.82 -8.44 17.80
CA PRO A 19 1.53 -7.36 18.47
C PRO A 19 0.64 -6.20 18.96
N TRP A 20 -0.68 -6.27 18.79
CA TRP A 20 -1.58 -5.18 19.17
C TRP A 20 -2.35 -5.51 20.43
N VAL A 21 -2.51 -4.53 21.31
CA VAL A 21 -3.38 -4.59 22.49
C VAL A 21 -4.40 -3.48 22.39
N TYR A 22 -5.68 -3.84 22.43
CA TYR A 22 -6.81 -2.90 22.40
C TYR A 22 -7.16 -2.40 23.81
N ALA A 23 -7.88 -1.28 23.89
CA ALA A 23 -8.19 -0.64 25.18
C ALA A 23 -8.97 -1.55 26.14
N ASP A 24 -9.92 -2.32 25.61
CA ASP A 24 -10.72 -3.28 26.36
C ASP A 24 -9.95 -4.53 26.81
N GLU A 25 -8.74 -4.74 26.33
CA GLU A 25 -7.84 -5.85 26.66
C GLU A 25 -6.84 -5.49 27.79
N ILE A 26 -6.78 -4.21 28.20
CA ILE A 26 -5.98 -3.72 29.31
C ILE A 26 -6.74 -3.97 30.62
N ALA A 27 -6.07 -4.61 31.60
CA ALA A 27 -6.62 -4.85 32.93
C ALA A 27 -6.29 -3.69 33.89
N GLU A 28 -5.02 -3.23 33.86
CA GLU A 28 -4.53 -2.19 34.77
C GLU A 28 -3.29 -1.50 34.15
N ILE A 29 -3.11 -0.22 34.48
CA ILE A 29 -1.89 0.52 34.17
C ILE A 29 -1.23 0.92 35.49
N ARG A 30 0.01 0.48 35.73
CA ARG A 30 0.81 0.79 36.93
C ARG A 30 1.89 1.78 36.60
N GLY A 31 1.82 2.94 37.19
CA GLY A 31 2.66 4.10 36.90
C GLY A 31 2.01 5.06 35.92
N GLU A 32 2.75 6.09 35.54
CA GLU A 32 2.30 7.10 34.59
C GLU A 32 2.95 6.82 33.23
N ALA A 33 2.15 6.77 32.16
CA ALA A 33 2.62 6.68 30.80
C ALA A 33 1.94 7.75 29.95
N GLN A 34 2.75 8.40 29.11
CA GLN A 34 2.29 9.37 28.13
C GLN A 34 2.27 8.76 26.74
N ALA A 35 1.62 9.46 25.81
CA ALA A 35 1.61 9.04 24.41
C ALA A 35 3.05 9.00 23.85
N GLY A 36 3.45 7.84 23.30
CA GLY A 36 4.76 7.60 22.74
C GLY A 36 5.75 6.91 23.68
N ASP A 37 5.42 6.75 24.94
CA ASP A 37 6.29 6.04 25.90
C ASP A 37 6.44 4.56 25.54
N VAL A 38 7.56 3.97 26.00
CA VAL A 38 7.75 2.51 25.99
C VAL A 38 7.31 1.95 27.34
N VAL A 39 6.39 0.99 27.30
CA VAL A 39 5.87 0.30 28.48
C VAL A 39 6.22 -1.18 28.47
N GLU A 40 6.19 -1.82 29.63
CA GLU A 40 6.20 -3.27 29.75
C GLU A 40 4.79 -3.83 29.77
N LEU A 41 4.51 -4.81 28.91
CA LEU A 41 3.30 -5.61 28.98
C LEU A 41 3.55 -6.82 29.86
N GLN A 42 2.70 -7.01 30.86
CA GLN A 42 2.76 -8.15 31.78
C GLN A 42 1.39 -8.82 31.88
N ASP A 43 1.37 -10.09 32.25
CA ASP A 43 0.13 -10.78 32.62
C ASP A 43 -0.33 -10.37 34.02
N THR A 44 -1.52 -10.83 34.43
CA THR A 44 -2.08 -10.50 35.75
C THR A 44 -1.28 -11.07 36.95
N ARG A 45 -0.31 -11.95 36.69
CA ARG A 45 0.62 -12.47 37.72
C ARG A 45 1.93 -11.68 37.78
N GLY A 46 2.12 -10.69 36.87
CA GLY A 46 3.32 -9.87 36.78
C GLY A 46 4.41 -10.51 35.92
N GLU A 47 4.13 -11.57 35.16
CA GLU A 47 5.10 -12.14 34.23
C GLU A 47 5.25 -11.25 33.00
N PHE A 48 6.49 -10.98 32.60
CA PHE A 48 6.81 -10.22 31.40
C PHE A 48 6.26 -10.91 30.14
N ILE A 49 5.69 -10.09 29.23
CA ILE A 49 5.25 -10.56 27.92
C ILE A 49 6.02 -9.87 26.81
N ALA A 50 6.09 -8.52 26.83
CA ALA A 50 6.67 -7.72 25.75
C ALA A 50 6.99 -6.30 26.20
N ARG A 51 7.77 -5.56 25.39
CA ARG A 51 7.81 -4.09 25.41
C ARG A 51 7.05 -3.53 24.22
N ALA A 52 6.32 -2.44 24.46
CA ALA A 52 5.45 -1.84 23.47
C ALA A 52 5.51 -0.32 23.48
N PHE A 53 5.29 0.31 22.36
CA PHE A 53 4.84 1.71 22.32
C PHE A 53 3.47 1.82 22.95
N PHE A 54 3.24 2.90 23.68
CA PHE A 54 1.97 3.14 24.35
C PHE A 54 1.38 4.51 23.98
N ASN A 55 0.08 4.52 23.70
CA ASN A 55 -0.69 5.74 23.52
C ASN A 55 -2.13 5.52 24.01
N PRO A 56 -2.52 6.09 25.17
CA PRO A 56 -3.84 5.88 25.74
C PRO A 56 -4.98 6.45 24.90
N ARG A 57 -4.68 7.30 23.92
CA ARG A 57 -5.68 7.91 23.01
C ARG A 57 -5.90 7.10 21.73
N SER A 58 -5.01 6.14 21.43
CA SER A 58 -5.07 5.33 20.22
C SER A 58 -6.14 4.24 20.34
N HIS A 59 -6.75 3.86 19.22
CA HIS A 59 -7.57 2.65 19.12
C HIS A 59 -6.80 1.37 19.44
N ILE A 60 -5.48 1.39 19.23
CA ILE A 60 -4.55 0.32 19.58
C ILE A 60 -3.52 0.89 20.57
N PRO A 61 -3.88 1.00 21.87
CA PRO A 61 -3.06 1.66 22.88
C PRO A 61 -1.66 1.10 23.03
N ALA A 62 -1.46 -0.22 22.85
CA ALA A 62 -0.11 -0.77 22.89
C ALA A 62 0.24 -1.55 21.62
N ARG A 63 1.44 -1.24 21.07
CA ARG A 63 2.00 -1.88 19.87
C ARG A 63 3.36 -2.46 20.21
N VAL A 64 3.46 -3.78 20.19
CA VAL A 64 4.66 -4.51 20.61
C VAL A 64 5.85 -4.16 19.72
N LEU A 65 6.99 -3.89 20.35
CA LEU A 65 8.30 -3.68 19.75
C LEU A 65 9.16 -4.93 19.82
N THR A 66 9.16 -5.58 20.99
CA THR A 66 9.98 -6.76 21.25
C THR A 66 9.36 -7.65 22.32
N TYR A 67 9.59 -8.96 22.17
CA TYR A 67 9.24 -9.99 23.16
C TYR A 67 10.45 -10.39 24.02
N ASP A 68 11.62 -9.74 23.81
CA ASP A 68 12.83 -9.95 24.58
C ASP A 68 12.96 -8.89 25.67
N ALA A 69 12.94 -9.31 26.93
CA ALA A 69 13.07 -8.42 28.08
C ALA A 69 14.48 -7.78 28.20
N THR A 70 15.49 -8.34 27.55
CA THR A 70 16.87 -7.82 27.58
C THR A 70 17.11 -6.74 26.53
N GLU A 71 16.28 -6.66 25.49
CA GLU A 71 16.45 -5.74 24.38
C GLU A 71 16.11 -4.30 24.79
N LYS A 72 17.05 -3.38 24.65
CA LYS A 72 16.86 -1.95 24.97
C LYS A 72 16.37 -1.19 23.78
N ILE A 73 15.27 -0.44 23.93
CA ILE A 73 14.74 0.41 22.88
C ILE A 73 15.54 1.72 22.83
N ASN A 74 16.46 1.81 21.88
CA ASN A 74 17.34 2.94 21.66
C ASN A 74 17.76 2.98 20.17
N ARG A 75 18.66 3.88 19.78
CA ARG A 75 19.12 3.98 18.40
C ARG A 75 19.64 2.65 17.83
N ALA A 76 20.40 1.88 18.60
CA ALA A 76 20.95 0.60 18.14
C ALA A 76 19.84 -0.42 17.83
N PHE A 77 18.74 -0.41 18.57
CA PHE A 77 17.57 -1.21 18.26
C PHE A 77 17.02 -0.88 16.87
N PHE A 78 16.83 0.42 16.58
CA PHE A 78 16.33 0.85 15.27
C PHE A 78 17.32 0.53 14.14
N GLU A 79 18.62 0.74 14.35
CA GLU A 79 19.66 0.37 13.38
C GLU A 79 19.59 -1.13 13.04
N THR A 80 19.44 -2.00 14.02
CA THR A 80 19.34 -3.44 13.84
C THR A 80 18.08 -3.82 13.06
N ARG A 81 16.91 -3.30 13.44
CA ARG A 81 15.64 -3.58 12.74
C ARG A 81 15.63 -3.06 11.30
N LEU A 82 16.19 -1.88 11.06
CA LEU A 82 16.34 -1.32 9.72
C LEU A 82 17.27 -2.16 8.84
N ALA A 83 18.40 -2.61 9.37
CA ALA A 83 19.31 -3.48 8.63
C ALA A 83 18.65 -4.82 8.26
N GLN A 84 17.91 -5.42 9.19
CA GLN A 84 17.14 -6.64 8.93
C GLN A 84 16.05 -6.42 7.88
N ALA A 85 15.32 -5.30 7.94
CA ALA A 85 14.30 -4.95 6.95
C ALA A 85 14.90 -4.77 5.56
N ALA A 86 16.01 -4.03 5.44
CA ALA A 86 16.72 -3.85 4.16
C ALA A 86 17.24 -5.19 3.59
N ALA A 87 17.81 -6.05 4.44
CA ALA A 87 18.32 -7.36 4.00
C ALA A 87 17.21 -8.25 3.41
N ARG A 88 16.00 -8.21 3.97
CA ARG A 88 14.84 -8.94 3.43
C ARG A 88 14.43 -8.49 2.02
N ARG A 89 14.79 -7.27 1.61
CA ARG A 89 14.48 -6.68 0.28
C ARG A 89 15.60 -6.83 -0.75
N ALA A 90 16.72 -7.44 -0.41
CA ALA A 90 17.87 -7.55 -1.31
C ALA A 90 17.52 -8.16 -2.68
N ASN A 91 16.59 -9.14 -2.72
CA ASN A 91 16.16 -9.80 -3.95
C ASN A 91 15.22 -8.94 -4.83
N VAL A 92 14.74 -7.80 -4.34
CA VAL A 92 13.88 -6.87 -5.12
C VAL A 92 14.73 -5.94 -5.96
N LEU A 93 15.93 -5.59 -5.46
CA LEU A 93 16.90 -4.75 -6.16
C LEU A 93 17.41 -5.43 -7.45
N GLY A 94 17.77 -4.64 -8.45
CA GLY A 94 18.25 -5.11 -9.75
C GLY A 94 17.19 -5.10 -10.84
N ARG A 95 15.90 -5.17 -10.49
CA ARG A 95 14.77 -4.95 -11.41
C ARG A 95 14.04 -3.63 -11.16
N THR A 96 14.38 -2.95 -10.08
CA THR A 96 13.85 -1.65 -9.70
C THR A 96 14.84 -0.94 -8.78
N ASN A 97 14.85 0.39 -8.79
CA ASN A 97 15.51 1.23 -7.79
C ASN A 97 14.51 1.82 -6.78
N ALA A 98 13.26 1.33 -6.77
CA ALA A 98 12.22 1.82 -5.86
C ALA A 98 11.51 0.67 -5.14
N LEU A 99 11.50 0.71 -3.82
CA LEU A 99 10.91 -0.35 -2.99
C LEU A 99 10.53 0.16 -1.60
N ARG A 100 9.62 -0.56 -0.94
CA ARG A 100 9.33 -0.35 0.48
C ARG A 100 10.38 -1.03 1.33
N VAL A 101 11.22 -0.24 2.01
CA VAL A 101 12.28 -0.75 2.89
C VAL A 101 11.71 -1.17 4.25
N VAL A 102 10.74 -0.40 4.78
CA VAL A 102 10.10 -0.69 6.08
C VAL A 102 8.59 -0.71 5.94
N HIS A 103 7.96 -1.79 6.37
CA HIS A 103 6.52 -2.00 6.34
C HIS A 103 5.95 -2.23 7.75
N ALA A 104 6.10 -1.24 8.61
CA ALA A 104 5.54 -1.15 9.95
C ALA A 104 5.71 -2.46 10.77
N GLU A 105 4.60 -2.99 11.28
CA GLU A 105 4.55 -4.19 12.12
C GLU A 105 5.20 -5.42 11.46
N ALA A 106 5.11 -5.54 10.15
CA ALA A 106 5.74 -6.65 9.42
C ALA A 106 7.28 -6.64 9.48
N ASP A 107 7.87 -5.49 9.80
CA ASP A 107 9.30 -5.33 10.03
C ASP A 107 9.64 -5.07 11.51
N GLN A 108 8.68 -5.29 12.43
CA GLN A 108 8.85 -5.05 13.86
C GLN A 108 9.23 -3.59 14.21
N LEU A 109 8.72 -2.67 13.38
CA LEU A 109 8.84 -1.22 13.53
C LEU A 109 7.45 -0.57 13.44
N PRO A 110 6.56 -0.88 14.42
CA PRO A 110 5.15 -0.51 14.34
C PRO A 110 4.99 1.00 14.12
N GLY A 111 4.20 1.34 13.08
CA GLY A 111 3.92 2.72 12.71
C GLY A 111 4.99 3.41 11.86
N LEU A 112 6.11 2.78 11.54
CA LEU A 112 7.11 3.32 10.63
C LEU A 112 6.93 2.74 9.22
N ILE A 113 6.80 3.61 8.22
CA ILE A 113 6.87 3.26 6.80
C ILE A 113 8.10 3.98 6.22
N VAL A 114 8.88 3.27 5.42
CA VAL A 114 9.99 3.88 4.67
C VAL A 114 10.00 3.30 3.27
N ASP A 115 9.81 4.15 2.28
CA ASP A 115 9.98 3.83 0.87
C ASP A 115 11.28 4.45 0.38
N GLN A 116 12.00 3.72 -0.44
CA GLN A 116 13.20 4.18 -1.14
C GLN A 116 12.85 4.41 -2.61
N PHE A 117 13.21 5.57 -3.11
CA PHE A 117 13.17 5.97 -4.49
C PHE A 117 14.58 6.36 -4.90
N ASP A 118 15.27 5.47 -5.60
CA ASP A 118 16.68 5.59 -5.92
C ASP A 118 17.54 5.87 -4.66
N GLU A 119 18.23 6.98 -4.56
CA GLU A 119 19.05 7.38 -3.41
C GLU A 119 18.27 8.21 -2.35
N THR A 120 16.96 8.38 -2.53
CA THR A 120 16.11 9.18 -1.62
C THR A 120 15.14 8.30 -0.85
N LEU A 121 14.99 8.55 0.45
CA LEU A 121 13.99 7.91 1.29
C LEU A 121 12.76 8.81 1.45
N VAL A 122 11.59 8.20 1.51
CA VAL A 122 10.37 8.86 1.98
C VAL A 122 9.85 8.11 3.20
N ALA A 123 9.78 8.79 4.34
CA ALA A 123 9.40 8.18 5.61
C ALA A 123 8.05 8.71 6.13
N GLN A 124 7.30 7.84 6.79
CA GLN A 124 6.08 8.19 7.52
C GLN A 124 6.19 7.73 8.96
N PHE A 125 6.04 8.65 9.89
CA PHE A 125 5.95 8.41 11.34
C PHE A 125 4.46 8.44 11.72
N ARG A 126 3.82 7.27 11.83
CA ARG A 126 2.36 7.13 11.84
C ARG A 126 1.74 7.00 13.22
N ASN A 127 2.55 6.80 14.28
CA ASN A 127 2.07 6.72 15.66
C ASN A 127 2.96 7.49 16.63
N ALA A 128 2.47 7.68 17.86
CA ALA A 128 3.15 8.45 18.90
C ALA A 128 4.52 7.86 19.28
N GLY A 129 4.66 6.53 19.25
CA GLY A 129 5.91 5.86 19.60
C GLY A 129 7.04 6.19 18.62
N VAL A 130 6.83 6.02 17.30
CA VAL A 130 7.86 6.39 16.32
C VAL A 130 8.09 7.91 16.28
N GLU A 131 7.10 8.73 16.65
CA GLU A 131 7.29 10.18 16.79
C GLU A 131 8.23 10.52 17.94
N THR A 132 8.08 9.86 19.09
CA THR A 132 8.98 10.05 20.24
C THR A 132 10.42 9.70 19.90
N PHE A 133 10.66 8.62 19.14
CA PHE A 133 11.98 8.18 18.71
C PHE A 133 12.41 8.71 17.34
N ARG A 134 11.76 9.78 16.87
CA ARG A 134 12.00 10.34 15.55
C ARG A 134 13.46 10.68 15.26
N GLN A 135 14.17 11.26 16.22
CA GLN A 135 15.56 11.66 16.06
C GLN A 135 16.46 10.42 15.92
N GLU A 136 16.29 9.42 16.78
CA GLU A 136 17.03 8.16 16.76
C GLU A 136 16.76 7.39 15.47
N ILE A 137 15.50 7.32 15.04
CA ILE A 137 15.10 6.67 13.78
C ILE A 137 15.71 7.41 12.58
N THR A 138 15.67 8.74 12.54
CA THR A 138 16.27 9.52 11.46
C THR A 138 17.79 9.29 11.35
N GLN A 139 18.48 9.26 12.48
CA GLN A 139 19.92 8.94 12.51
C GLN A 139 20.21 7.50 12.06
N ALA A 140 19.38 6.56 12.47
CA ALA A 140 19.47 5.17 12.06
C ALA A 140 19.22 4.99 10.55
N LEU A 141 18.21 5.65 9.99
CA LEU A 141 17.93 5.67 8.54
C LEU A 141 19.15 6.16 7.75
N LYS A 142 19.72 7.31 8.15
CA LYS A 142 20.90 7.87 7.51
C LYS A 142 22.12 6.93 7.56
N LYS A 143 22.35 6.28 8.70
CA LYS A 143 23.50 5.37 8.90
C LYS A 143 23.34 4.06 8.14
N VAL A 144 22.18 3.43 8.23
CA VAL A 144 21.95 2.06 7.74
C VAL A 144 21.68 2.04 6.24
N LEU A 145 20.81 2.92 5.74
CA LEU A 145 20.35 2.89 4.34
C LEU A 145 21.24 3.73 3.41
N ARG A 146 22.17 4.52 3.96
CA ARG A 146 23.15 5.33 3.21
C ARG A 146 22.53 6.19 2.10
N ALA A 147 21.30 6.64 2.30
CA ALA A 147 20.60 7.48 1.34
C ALA A 147 21.21 8.89 1.26
N ARG A 148 21.11 9.51 0.10
CA ARG A 148 21.53 10.89 -0.15
C ARG A 148 20.67 11.90 0.59
N GLY A 149 19.36 11.63 0.67
CA GLY A 149 18.40 12.45 1.37
C GLY A 149 17.18 11.66 1.85
N ALA A 150 16.42 12.28 2.74
CA ALA A 150 15.14 11.72 3.20
C ALA A 150 14.11 12.83 3.35
N TYR A 151 12.88 12.54 2.92
CA TYR A 151 11.70 13.38 3.05
C TYR A 151 10.66 12.74 3.94
N GLU A 152 9.98 13.51 4.75
CA GLU A 152 8.87 13.03 5.58
C GLU A 152 7.53 13.35 4.94
N ARG A 153 6.65 12.34 4.91
CA ARG A 153 5.26 12.42 4.47
C ARG A 153 4.33 11.87 5.55
N SER A 154 4.42 12.48 6.73
CA SER A 154 3.60 12.13 7.89
C SER A 154 2.27 12.91 7.92
N ASP A 155 1.66 13.12 6.75
CA ASP A 155 0.36 13.74 6.47
C ASP A 155 -0.71 12.63 6.27
N THR A 156 -0.88 11.76 7.26
CA THR A 156 -1.73 10.57 7.14
C THR A 156 -2.85 10.54 8.17
N GLN A 157 -4.02 10.00 7.78
CA GLN A 157 -5.16 9.83 8.69
C GLN A 157 -4.79 9.04 9.97
N ALA A 158 -3.95 8.00 9.83
CA ALA A 158 -3.50 7.20 10.97
C ALA A 158 -2.77 8.04 12.03
N ARG A 159 -2.09 9.10 11.62
CA ARG A 159 -1.41 10.02 12.53
C ARG A 159 -2.38 10.90 13.30
N LEU A 160 -3.43 11.38 12.65
CA LEU A 160 -4.50 12.14 13.30
C LEU A 160 -5.25 11.29 14.35
N GLU A 161 -5.47 10.01 14.06
CA GLU A 161 -6.08 9.04 14.98
C GLU A 161 -5.20 8.76 16.22
N GLU A 162 -3.89 8.99 16.13
CA GLU A 162 -2.95 8.94 17.26
C GLU A 162 -2.90 10.27 18.05
N GLY A 163 -3.63 11.29 17.63
CA GLY A 163 -3.61 12.63 18.25
C GLY A 163 -2.39 13.47 17.86
N LEU A 164 -1.76 13.15 16.74
CA LEU A 164 -0.59 13.86 16.20
C LEU A 164 -1.00 14.77 15.05
N THR A 165 -0.28 15.88 14.87
CA THR A 165 -0.46 16.80 13.74
C THR A 165 0.31 16.31 12.51
N ASP A 166 -0.13 16.73 11.33
CA ASP A 166 0.58 16.47 10.09
C ASP A 166 2.00 17.05 10.12
N ARG A 167 2.91 16.33 9.46
CA ARG A 167 4.30 16.72 9.36
C ARG A 167 4.89 16.33 8.02
N VAL A 168 5.41 17.33 7.31
CA VAL A 168 5.97 17.19 5.96
C VAL A 168 7.26 18.00 5.88
N GLY A 169 8.29 17.49 5.21
CA GLY A 169 9.54 18.23 5.00
C GLY A 169 10.78 17.35 4.91
N VAL A 170 11.90 17.96 4.65
CA VAL A 170 13.20 17.30 4.56
C VAL A 170 13.63 16.83 5.96
N LEU A 171 13.94 15.53 6.10
CA LEU A 171 14.50 14.95 7.32
C LEU A 171 16.02 15.14 7.38
N PHE A 172 16.69 14.89 6.28
CA PHE A 172 18.14 15.12 6.13
C PHE A 172 18.53 15.09 4.65
N GLY A 173 19.70 15.66 4.36
CA GLY A 173 20.35 15.60 3.04
C GLY A 173 19.65 16.40 1.97
N ASP A 174 19.84 16.00 0.72
CA ASP A 174 19.31 16.63 -0.47
C ASP A 174 18.18 15.76 -1.06
N VAL A 175 17.03 16.37 -1.31
CA VAL A 175 15.84 15.69 -1.86
C VAL A 175 15.45 16.39 -3.16
N PRO A 176 15.61 15.73 -4.31
CA PRO A 176 15.20 16.28 -5.59
C PRO A 176 13.69 16.51 -5.69
N ASP A 177 13.26 17.51 -6.47
CA ASP A 177 11.84 17.76 -6.75
C ASP A 177 11.20 16.58 -7.51
N GLU A 178 11.96 15.99 -8.45
CA GLU A 178 11.56 14.79 -9.17
C GLU A 178 12.68 13.73 -9.08
N ILE A 179 12.31 12.49 -8.77
CA ILE A 179 13.19 11.33 -8.73
C ILE A 179 12.78 10.39 -9.85
N VAL A 180 13.73 9.95 -10.66
CA VAL A 180 13.46 8.94 -11.70
C VAL A 180 13.63 7.55 -11.11
N ILE A 181 12.55 6.79 -11.14
CA ILE A 181 12.54 5.38 -10.77
C ILE A 181 12.28 4.50 -11.99
N TYR A 182 12.64 3.23 -11.89
CA TYR A 182 12.32 2.24 -12.93
C TYR A 182 11.73 0.95 -12.36
N GLU A 183 10.88 0.32 -13.13
CA GLU A 183 10.40 -1.05 -12.96
C GLU A 183 10.66 -1.80 -14.27
N ASP A 184 11.65 -2.71 -14.25
CA ASP A 184 12.21 -3.35 -15.43
C ASP A 184 12.73 -2.27 -16.42
N ASP A 185 12.08 -2.08 -17.59
CA ASP A 185 12.41 -1.07 -18.61
C ASP A 185 11.40 0.09 -18.68
N VAL A 186 10.55 0.24 -17.66
CA VAL A 186 9.59 1.34 -17.54
C VAL A 186 10.09 2.36 -16.50
N GLU A 187 10.24 3.61 -16.94
CA GLU A 187 10.69 4.71 -16.07
C GLU A 187 9.52 5.60 -15.63
N TYR A 188 9.59 6.10 -14.41
CA TYR A 188 8.61 7.02 -13.84
C TYR A 188 9.29 8.19 -13.15
N GLY A 189 8.75 9.40 -13.32
CA GLY A 189 9.07 10.54 -12.45
C GLY A 189 8.21 10.48 -11.21
N VAL A 190 8.83 10.51 -10.06
CA VAL A 190 8.17 10.54 -8.74
C VAL A 190 8.50 11.84 -8.04
N LYS A 191 7.48 12.53 -7.56
CA LYS A 191 7.60 13.76 -6.77
C LYS A 191 7.26 13.47 -5.31
N PRO A 192 8.24 13.32 -4.42
CA PRO A 192 7.98 12.98 -3.02
C PRO A 192 7.11 13.99 -2.28
N GLN A 193 7.17 15.25 -2.70
CA GLN A 193 6.46 16.35 -2.04
C GLN A 193 4.96 16.37 -2.37
N ASP A 194 4.59 16.05 -3.63
CA ASP A 194 3.24 16.25 -4.16
C ASP A 194 2.49 14.94 -4.43
N GLY A 195 3.21 13.81 -4.59
CA GLY A 195 2.62 12.52 -4.95
C GLY A 195 1.71 11.92 -3.86
N GLN A 196 0.78 11.08 -4.28
CA GLN A 196 -0.07 10.32 -3.35
C GLN A 196 0.76 9.32 -2.54
N LYS A 197 0.32 8.94 -1.33
CA LYS A 197 1.06 8.09 -0.38
C LYS A 197 2.45 8.69 -0.09
N THR A 198 3.49 7.97 -0.48
CA THR A 198 4.90 8.39 -0.39
C THR A 198 5.45 8.93 -1.72
N GLY A 199 4.60 8.96 -2.77
CA GLY A 199 4.93 9.46 -4.11
C GLY A 199 4.55 8.50 -5.24
N PHE A 200 4.51 7.19 -4.98
CA PHE A 200 4.17 6.18 -5.98
C PHE A 200 3.55 4.92 -5.34
N TYR A 201 2.81 4.13 -6.14
CA TYR A 201 2.16 2.89 -5.71
C TYR A 201 3.08 1.68 -5.95
N LEU A 202 4.08 1.51 -5.08
CA LEU A 202 5.06 0.42 -5.14
C LEU A 202 4.42 -0.97 -4.95
N ASP A 203 3.31 -1.03 -4.24
CA ASP A 203 2.57 -2.25 -3.92
C ASP A 203 1.92 -2.92 -5.14
N GLN A 204 1.77 -2.21 -6.26
CA GLN A 204 1.22 -2.74 -7.51
C GLN A 204 2.30 -3.22 -8.50
N ARG A 205 3.59 -3.16 -8.17
CA ARG A 205 4.69 -3.51 -9.08
C ARG A 205 4.54 -4.89 -9.72
N ASP A 206 4.29 -5.93 -8.94
CA ASP A 206 4.20 -7.29 -9.46
C ASP A 206 2.90 -7.51 -10.26
N ASN A 207 1.83 -6.78 -9.93
CA ASN A 207 0.59 -6.76 -10.71
C ASN A 207 0.78 -6.06 -12.06
N ARG A 208 1.57 -4.98 -12.13
CA ARG A 208 1.94 -4.33 -13.40
C ARG A 208 2.78 -5.26 -14.30
N ARG A 209 3.69 -6.04 -13.72
CA ARG A 209 4.45 -7.07 -14.43
C ARG A 209 3.56 -8.18 -14.99
N LEU A 210 2.65 -8.68 -14.14
CA LEU A 210 1.66 -9.69 -14.55
C LEU A 210 0.78 -9.17 -15.69
N TRP A 211 0.26 -7.95 -15.55
CA TRP A 211 -0.52 -7.26 -16.57
C TRP A 211 0.22 -7.20 -17.90
N ARG A 212 1.47 -6.73 -17.89
CA ARG A 212 2.32 -6.67 -19.08
C ARG A 212 2.53 -8.03 -19.73
N ALA A 213 2.73 -9.07 -18.94
CA ALA A 213 2.94 -10.43 -19.45
C ALA A 213 1.71 -11.03 -20.14
N MET A 214 0.51 -10.52 -19.85
CA MET A 214 -0.74 -10.97 -20.47
C MET A 214 -1.10 -10.16 -21.73
N ILE A 215 -0.41 -9.05 -22.01
CA ILE A 215 -0.68 -8.15 -23.12
C ILE A 215 0.18 -8.52 -24.32
N GLY A 216 -0.47 -8.64 -25.49
CA GLY A 216 0.20 -8.83 -26.77
C GLY A 216 0.27 -7.55 -27.60
N GLN A 217 1.10 -7.57 -28.64
CA GLN A 217 1.18 -6.47 -29.59
C GLN A 217 -0.19 -6.22 -30.27
N GLY A 218 -0.55 -4.94 -30.43
CA GLY A 218 -1.83 -4.54 -31.00
C GLY A 218 -3.02 -4.61 -30.05
N SER A 219 -2.84 -5.03 -28.80
CA SER A 219 -3.86 -4.99 -27.76
C SER A 219 -4.37 -3.56 -27.52
N ARG A 220 -5.63 -3.45 -27.09
CA ARG A 220 -6.25 -2.22 -26.62
C ARG A 220 -6.49 -2.34 -25.11
N ALA A 221 -5.75 -1.58 -24.32
CA ALA A 221 -5.81 -1.59 -22.88
C ALA A 221 -6.61 -0.39 -22.35
N LEU A 222 -7.41 -0.61 -21.32
CA LEU A 222 -8.08 0.43 -20.54
C LEU A 222 -7.61 0.35 -19.10
N ASP A 223 -7.03 1.45 -18.60
CA ASP A 223 -6.50 1.60 -17.24
C ASP A 223 -7.39 2.58 -16.48
N VAL A 224 -8.24 2.06 -15.61
CA VAL A 224 -9.23 2.85 -14.86
C VAL A 224 -8.72 3.08 -13.44
N PHE A 225 -8.67 4.33 -13.02
CA PHE A 225 -7.97 4.83 -11.84
C PHE A 225 -6.45 4.76 -12.02
N SER A 226 -5.99 5.28 -13.14
CA SER A 226 -4.63 5.07 -13.66
C SER A 226 -3.55 5.79 -12.88
N TYR A 227 -3.88 6.81 -12.08
CA TYR A 227 -2.93 7.69 -11.42
C TYR A 227 -1.88 8.18 -12.44
N THR A 228 -0.57 7.98 -12.18
CA THR A 228 0.51 8.40 -13.09
C THR A 228 0.82 7.40 -14.20
N GLY A 229 -0.11 6.46 -14.47
CA GLY A 229 -0.09 5.56 -15.63
C GLY A 229 0.69 4.27 -15.45
N GLY A 230 0.77 3.75 -14.23
CA GLY A 230 1.54 2.53 -13.97
C GLY A 230 1.20 1.37 -14.89
N PHE A 231 -0.07 1.00 -15.00
CA PHE A 231 -0.53 -0.09 -15.88
C PHE A 231 -0.51 0.31 -17.35
N SER A 232 -0.88 1.56 -17.67
CA SER A 232 -0.87 2.09 -19.04
C SER A 232 0.49 2.03 -19.69
N LEU A 233 1.56 2.41 -18.97
CA LEU A 233 2.93 2.41 -19.50
C LEU A 233 3.46 1.00 -19.71
N HIS A 234 3.19 0.07 -18.80
CA HIS A 234 3.51 -1.34 -18.98
C HIS A 234 2.80 -1.94 -20.20
N ALA A 235 1.52 -1.59 -20.42
CA ALA A 235 0.77 -2.01 -21.59
C ALA A 235 1.39 -1.44 -22.90
N ALA A 236 1.72 -0.15 -22.90
CA ALA A 236 2.33 0.50 -24.07
C ALA A 236 3.71 -0.07 -24.42
N LYS A 237 4.54 -0.38 -23.42
CA LYS A 237 5.83 -1.09 -23.61
C LYS A 237 5.66 -2.51 -24.16
N ALA A 238 4.54 -3.18 -23.88
CA ALA A 238 4.19 -4.47 -24.47
C ALA A 238 3.63 -4.35 -25.91
N GLY A 239 3.48 -3.13 -26.43
CA GLY A 239 2.99 -2.87 -27.78
C GLY A 239 1.49 -2.61 -27.90
N ALA A 240 0.78 -2.48 -26.78
CA ALA A 240 -0.64 -2.10 -26.76
C ALA A 240 -0.83 -0.59 -27.00
N ARG A 241 -2.06 -0.22 -27.36
CA ARG A 241 -2.59 1.14 -27.19
C ARG A 241 -3.34 1.18 -25.86
N ALA A 242 -2.97 2.07 -24.96
CA ALA A 242 -3.56 2.23 -23.65
C ALA A 242 -4.36 3.53 -23.58
N LEU A 243 -5.55 3.46 -22.96
CA LEU A 243 -6.34 4.61 -22.54
C LEU A 243 -6.38 4.62 -21.02
N ALA A 244 -5.88 5.68 -20.42
CA ALA A 244 -5.87 5.92 -18.98
C ALA A 244 -7.06 6.78 -18.57
N ILE A 245 -7.68 6.48 -17.44
CA ILE A 245 -8.77 7.28 -16.84
C ILE A 245 -8.40 7.59 -15.40
N ASP A 246 -8.40 8.88 -15.05
CA ASP A 246 -8.28 9.33 -13.66
C ASP A 246 -9.04 10.65 -13.46
N LYS A 247 -9.43 10.93 -12.23
CA LYS A 247 -10.03 12.21 -11.83
C LYS A 247 -8.98 13.24 -11.39
N ASP A 248 -7.74 12.83 -11.19
CA ASP A 248 -6.61 13.66 -10.78
C ASP A 248 -5.89 14.16 -12.04
N GLN A 249 -6.05 15.45 -12.34
CA GLN A 249 -5.47 16.05 -13.53
C GLN A 249 -3.95 16.13 -13.47
N ASP A 250 -3.38 16.36 -12.29
CA ASP A 250 -1.93 16.44 -12.09
C ASP A 250 -1.29 15.06 -12.28
N ALA A 251 -1.97 14.00 -11.81
CA ALA A 251 -1.56 12.63 -12.08
C ALA A 251 -1.54 12.30 -13.58
N LEU A 252 -2.53 12.76 -14.34
CA LEU A 252 -2.57 12.57 -15.80
C LEU A 252 -1.49 13.36 -16.53
N GLN A 253 -1.17 14.59 -16.07
CA GLN A 253 -0.02 15.34 -16.61
C GLN A 253 1.30 14.60 -16.35
N GLN A 254 1.47 14.00 -15.16
CA GLN A 254 2.63 13.17 -14.85
C GLN A 254 2.66 11.89 -15.70
N LEU A 255 1.50 11.28 -15.99
CA LEU A 255 1.39 10.16 -16.92
C LEU A 255 1.90 10.54 -18.31
N GLU A 256 1.52 11.69 -18.84
CA GLU A 256 2.01 12.18 -20.14
C GLU A 256 3.53 12.42 -20.13
N ALA A 257 4.06 12.98 -19.06
CA ALA A 257 5.51 13.15 -18.87
C ALA A 257 6.22 11.76 -18.84
N ASN A 258 5.65 10.81 -18.13
CA ASN A 258 6.15 9.44 -18.09
C ASN A 258 6.05 8.73 -19.45
N ALA A 259 4.98 8.95 -20.23
CA ALA A 259 4.86 8.40 -21.59
C ALA A 259 5.93 8.94 -22.52
N ARG A 260 6.25 10.24 -22.42
CA ARG A 260 7.38 10.87 -23.16
C ARG A 260 8.72 10.24 -22.76
N ARG A 261 8.98 10.11 -21.44
CA ARG A 261 10.21 9.51 -20.90
C ARG A 261 10.43 8.10 -21.44
N ASN A 262 9.38 7.33 -21.60
CA ASN A 262 9.41 5.95 -22.08
C ASN A 262 9.36 5.81 -23.61
N GLY A 263 9.20 6.89 -24.38
CA GLY A 263 9.08 6.84 -25.84
C GLY A 263 7.79 6.17 -26.33
N VAL A 264 6.70 6.26 -25.56
CA VAL A 264 5.42 5.61 -25.88
C VAL A 264 4.23 6.58 -25.99
N THR A 265 4.48 7.86 -26.19
CA THR A 265 3.45 8.92 -26.27
C THR A 265 2.35 8.60 -27.27
N GLU A 266 2.69 8.05 -28.44
CA GLU A 266 1.72 7.71 -29.49
C GLU A 266 0.82 6.50 -29.15
N ARG A 267 1.13 5.82 -28.04
CA ARG A 267 0.42 4.61 -27.60
C ARG A 267 -0.41 4.83 -26.34
N VAL A 268 -0.24 5.96 -25.65
CA VAL A 268 -0.91 6.27 -24.39
C VAL A 268 -1.80 7.50 -24.56
N GLY A 269 -3.10 7.33 -24.39
CA GLY A 269 -4.08 8.42 -24.27
C GLY A 269 -4.58 8.55 -22.85
N ALA A 270 -5.09 9.73 -22.49
CA ALA A 270 -5.66 9.98 -21.18
C ALA A 270 -7.06 10.62 -21.30
N ARG A 271 -7.95 10.29 -20.36
CA ARG A 271 -9.24 10.98 -20.15
C ARG A 271 -9.37 11.38 -18.68
N TRP A 272 -9.52 12.65 -18.44
CA TRP A 272 -9.80 13.21 -17.14
C TRP A 272 -11.27 13.13 -16.80
N GLY A 273 -11.62 12.65 -15.60
CA GLY A 273 -12.96 12.68 -15.05
C GLY A 273 -13.33 11.49 -14.19
N ASP A 274 -14.62 11.43 -13.87
CA ASP A 274 -15.21 10.34 -13.08
C ASP A 274 -15.25 9.03 -13.87
N ALA A 275 -14.78 7.95 -13.25
CA ALA A 275 -14.63 6.66 -13.91
C ALA A 275 -15.97 6.09 -14.41
N GLU A 276 -17.05 6.13 -13.60
CA GLU A 276 -18.36 5.60 -14.01
C GLU A 276 -18.89 6.34 -15.24
N LYS A 277 -18.77 7.68 -15.26
CA LYS A 277 -19.22 8.53 -16.38
C LYS A 277 -18.42 8.29 -17.65
N ILE A 278 -17.08 8.17 -17.53
CA ILE A 278 -16.25 7.93 -18.72
C ILE A 278 -16.48 6.54 -19.28
N LEU A 279 -16.68 5.52 -18.44
CA LEU A 279 -17.05 4.17 -18.92
C LEU A 279 -18.38 4.17 -19.68
N GLU A 280 -19.39 4.97 -19.24
CA GLU A 280 -20.64 5.17 -20.00
C GLU A 280 -20.38 5.81 -21.36
N GLN A 281 -19.64 6.92 -21.39
CA GLN A 281 -19.29 7.61 -22.64
C GLN A 281 -18.58 6.70 -23.63
N LEU A 282 -17.64 5.86 -23.14
CA LEU A 282 -16.93 4.89 -23.98
C LEU A 282 -17.88 3.83 -24.56
N ALA A 283 -18.91 3.44 -23.82
CA ALA A 283 -19.95 2.52 -24.32
C ALA A 283 -20.81 3.18 -25.41
N ASP A 284 -21.21 4.45 -25.21
CA ASP A 284 -21.97 5.23 -26.22
C ASP A 284 -21.13 5.45 -27.50
N GLU A 285 -19.81 5.65 -27.34
CA GLU A 285 -18.82 5.72 -28.43
C GLU A 285 -18.55 4.36 -29.10
N LYS A 286 -19.15 3.27 -28.60
CA LYS A 286 -18.92 1.89 -29.07
C LYS A 286 -17.44 1.47 -29.05
N ARG A 287 -16.69 2.01 -28.08
CA ARG A 287 -15.28 1.63 -27.88
C ARG A 287 -15.21 0.27 -27.24
N THR A 288 -14.23 -0.53 -27.67
CA THR A 288 -13.95 -1.84 -27.08
C THR A 288 -12.48 -2.01 -26.75
N PHE A 289 -12.20 -2.87 -25.78
CA PHE A 289 -10.87 -3.14 -25.27
C PHE A 289 -10.64 -4.63 -25.12
N THR A 290 -9.41 -5.06 -25.38
CA THR A 290 -8.97 -6.45 -25.17
C THR A 290 -8.56 -6.72 -23.72
N HIS A 291 -8.16 -5.65 -23.00
CA HIS A 291 -7.65 -5.73 -21.64
C HIS A 291 -8.18 -4.53 -20.84
N ILE A 292 -8.73 -4.78 -19.65
CA ILE A 292 -9.18 -3.73 -18.74
C ILE A 292 -8.66 -3.99 -17.34
N ILE A 293 -8.09 -2.97 -16.70
CA ILE A 293 -7.77 -2.97 -15.27
C ILE A 293 -8.65 -1.97 -14.52
N LEU A 294 -9.22 -2.42 -13.40
CA LEU A 294 -9.93 -1.60 -12.43
C LEU A 294 -9.15 -1.63 -11.11
N ASP A 295 -8.51 -0.52 -10.76
CA ASP A 295 -7.74 -0.37 -9.51
C ASP A 295 -8.22 0.84 -8.70
N PRO A 296 -9.49 0.81 -8.21
CA PRO A 296 -10.07 1.95 -7.52
C PRO A 296 -9.39 2.23 -6.18
N PRO A 297 -9.49 3.47 -5.65
CA PRO A 297 -9.03 3.81 -4.32
C PRO A 297 -9.72 2.96 -3.25
N THR A 298 -9.26 3.02 -2.00
CA THR A 298 -9.87 2.29 -0.88
C THR A 298 -11.35 2.63 -0.74
N LEU A 299 -12.22 1.69 -1.10
CA LEU A 299 -13.68 1.85 -1.07
C LEU A 299 -14.32 1.45 0.27
N ALA A 300 -13.60 0.74 1.14
CA ALA A 300 -14.09 0.33 2.45
C ALA A 300 -12.95 0.41 3.49
N LYS A 301 -12.95 1.43 4.32
CA LYS A 301 -12.04 1.57 5.46
C LYS A 301 -12.56 0.82 6.69
N HIS A 302 -13.89 0.69 6.81
CA HIS A 302 -14.59 0.03 7.90
C HIS A 302 -15.55 -1.04 7.39
N LYS A 303 -15.92 -2.00 8.26
CA LYS A 303 -16.82 -3.12 7.89
C LYS A 303 -18.19 -2.69 7.38
N ASN A 304 -18.74 -1.61 7.93
CA ASN A 304 -20.04 -1.06 7.51
C ASN A 304 -20.01 -0.44 6.10
N GLU A 305 -18.84 -0.16 5.55
CA GLU A 305 -18.66 0.36 4.20
C GLU A 305 -18.56 -0.76 3.14
N VAL A 306 -18.43 -2.02 3.55
CA VAL A 306 -18.31 -3.17 2.63
C VAL A 306 -19.53 -3.31 1.69
N PRO A 307 -20.80 -3.25 2.16
CA PRO A 307 -21.94 -3.39 1.25
C PRO A 307 -21.98 -2.31 0.14
N PRO A 308 -21.87 -0.99 0.44
CA PRO A 308 -21.85 0.02 -0.63
C PRO A 308 -20.63 -0.10 -1.54
N ALA A 309 -19.45 -0.49 -1.01
CA ALA A 309 -18.27 -0.74 -1.83
C ALA A 309 -18.49 -1.89 -2.83
N LYS A 310 -19.09 -3.00 -2.41
CA LYS A 310 -19.46 -4.13 -3.31
C LYS A 310 -20.42 -3.69 -4.40
N GLN A 311 -21.41 -2.87 -4.09
CA GLN A 311 -22.33 -2.32 -5.10
C GLN A 311 -21.59 -1.48 -6.15
N LEU A 312 -20.67 -0.61 -5.72
CA LEU A 312 -19.85 0.18 -6.64
C LEU A 312 -18.95 -0.71 -7.50
N PHE A 313 -18.27 -1.69 -6.89
CA PHE A 313 -17.46 -2.66 -7.64
C PHE A 313 -18.30 -3.41 -8.68
N THR A 314 -19.50 -3.86 -8.34
CA THR A 314 -20.40 -4.55 -9.28
C THR A 314 -20.75 -3.64 -10.47
N ARG A 315 -21.07 -2.36 -10.23
CA ARG A 315 -21.36 -1.40 -11.32
C ARG A 315 -20.14 -1.17 -12.21
N LEU A 316 -18.96 -0.93 -11.60
CA LEU A 316 -17.71 -0.74 -12.35
C LEU A 316 -17.37 -1.98 -13.19
N CYS A 317 -17.47 -3.19 -12.61
CA CYS A 317 -17.24 -4.44 -13.32
C CYS A 317 -18.24 -4.60 -14.49
N LYS A 318 -19.52 -4.32 -14.28
CA LYS A 318 -20.55 -4.44 -15.32
C LYS A 318 -20.24 -3.53 -16.51
N ARG A 319 -19.88 -2.26 -16.24
CA ARG A 319 -19.48 -1.32 -17.28
C ARG A 319 -18.19 -1.73 -18.00
N ALA A 320 -17.19 -2.16 -17.25
CA ALA A 320 -15.95 -2.69 -17.84
C ALA A 320 -16.22 -3.90 -18.74
N LEU A 321 -17.06 -4.84 -18.29
CA LEU A 321 -17.42 -6.02 -19.08
C LEU A 321 -18.22 -5.69 -20.35
N GLN A 322 -18.99 -4.62 -20.38
CA GLN A 322 -19.66 -4.13 -21.60
C GLN A 322 -18.68 -3.61 -22.65
N LEU A 323 -17.53 -3.08 -22.19
CA LEU A 323 -16.45 -2.57 -23.05
C LEU A 323 -15.42 -3.63 -23.42
N LEU A 324 -15.45 -4.79 -22.76
CA LEU A 324 -14.45 -5.83 -22.94
C LEU A 324 -14.82 -6.75 -24.11
N ASP A 325 -13.92 -6.93 -25.04
CA ASP A 325 -14.08 -7.89 -26.17
C ASP A 325 -14.35 -9.31 -25.65
N ALA A 326 -14.89 -10.15 -26.53
CA ALA A 326 -14.95 -11.59 -26.29
C ALA A 326 -13.52 -12.14 -26.09
N ASP A 327 -13.36 -13.03 -25.15
CA ASP A 327 -12.06 -13.59 -24.71
C ASP A 327 -11.07 -12.52 -24.20
N GLY A 328 -11.60 -11.38 -23.76
CA GLY A 328 -10.82 -10.28 -23.18
C GLY A 328 -10.38 -10.56 -21.75
N LEU A 329 -9.44 -9.77 -21.27
CA LEU A 329 -8.86 -9.88 -19.93
C LEU A 329 -9.36 -8.74 -19.04
N LEU A 330 -9.93 -9.09 -17.88
CA LEU A 330 -10.24 -8.14 -16.79
C LEU A 330 -9.32 -8.39 -15.61
N MET A 331 -8.64 -7.36 -15.14
CA MET A 331 -8.03 -7.33 -13.80
C MET A 331 -8.83 -6.42 -12.88
N LEU A 332 -9.05 -6.85 -11.64
CA LEU A 332 -9.76 -6.10 -10.62
C LEU A 332 -8.95 -6.12 -9.33
N SER A 333 -8.53 -4.94 -8.85
CA SER A 333 -7.76 -4.77 -7.62
C SER A 333 -8.55 -4.10 -6.50
N THR A 334 -8.19 -4.38 -5.27
CA THR A 334 -8.61 -3.62 -4.10
C THR A 334 -7.50 -3.56 -3.06
N CYS A 335 -7.28 -2.37 -2.49
CA CYS A 335 -6.40 -2.18 -1.34
C CYS A 335 -7.18 -2.09 -0.01
N ALA A 336 -8.49 -2.35 0.00
CA ALA A 336 -9.30 -2.37 1.19
C ALA A 336 -9.17 -3.71 1.93
N TYR A 337 -8.68 -3.68 3.19
CA TYR A 337 -8.56 -4.88 4.02
C TYR A 337 -9.88 -5.64 4.15
N HIS A 338 -10.99 -4.93 4.34
CA HIS A 338 -12.31 -5.51 4.57
C HIS A 338 -12.98 -6.10 3.31
N ILE A 339 -12.45 -5.84 2.12
CA ILE A 339 -12.89 -6.48 0.88
C ILE A 339 -12.02 -7.71 0.65
N THR A 340 -12.64 -8.88 0.64
CA THR A 340 -11.95 -10.17 0.48
C THR A 340 -11.84 -10.57 -1.01
N VAL A 341 -11.03 -11.58 -1.30
CA VAL A 341 -11.00 -12.20 -2.64
C VAL A 341 -12.37 -12.77 -3.02
N ASN A 342 -13.09 -13.35 -2.06
CA ASN A 342 -14.44 -13.88 -2.29
C ASN A 342 -15.41 -12.76 -2.67
N ASP A 343 -15.28 -11.56 -2.08
CA ASP A 343 -16.08 -10.40 -2.47
C ASP A 343 -15.78 -9.96 -3.91
N LEU A 344 -14.50 -9.94 -4.33
CA LEU A 344 -14.13 -9.65 -5.72
C LEU A 344 -14.69 -10.69 -6.68
N ILE A 345 -14.64 -11.96 -6.34
CA ILE A 345 -15.24 -13.05 -7.12
C ILE A 345 -16.76 -12.87 -7.22
N GLU A 346 -17.43 -12.55 -6.12
CA GLU A 346 -18.88 -12.37 -6.07
C GLU A 346 -19.32 -11.19 -6.94
N VAL A 347 -18.73 -10.01 -6.81
CA VAL A 347 -19.12 -8.82 -7.58
C VAL A 347 -18.89 -9.04 -9.07
N THR A 348 -17.79 -9.71 -9.44
CA THR A 348 -17.50 -10.02 -10.86
C THR A 348 -18.47 -11.08 -11.41
N ARG A 349 -18.80 -12.11 -10.61
CA ARG A 349 -19.78 -13.15 -11.00
C ARG A 349 -21.17 -12.55 -11.25
N ILE A 350 -21.61 -11.63 -10.37
CA ILE A 350 -22.88 -10.92 -10.55
C ILE A 350 -22.84 -10.08 -11.84
N ALA A 351 -21.79 -9.27 -12.01
CA ALA A 351 -21.66 -8.40 -13.17
C ALA A 351 -21.61 -9.18 -14.50
N ALA A 352 -20.88 -10.30 -14.55
CA ALA A 352 -20.80 -11.17 -15.71
C ALA A 352 -22.13 -11.88 -15.97
N GLY A 353 -22.80 -12.39 -14.93
CA GLY A 353 -24.10 -13.04 -15.04
C GLY A 353 -25.18 -12.12 -15.59
N ASP A 354 -25.24 -10.86 -15.14
CA ASP A 354 -26.17 -9.84 -15.65
C ASP A 354 -26.02 -9.57 -17.16
N LEU A 355 -24.84 -9.83 -17.70
CA LEU A 355 -24.50 -9.64 -19.11
C LEU A 355 -24.51 -10.94 -19.91
N GLY A 356 -24.87 -12.07 -19.29
CA GLY A 356 -24.83 -13.39 -19.93
C GLY A 356 -23.40 -13.84 -20.32
N ARG A 357 -22.36 -13.27 -19.69
CA ARG A 357 -20.94 -13.57 -19.98
C ARG A 357 -20.39 -14.60 -18.99
N ARG A 358 -19.49 -15.44 -19.48
CA ARG A 358 -18.76 -16.42 -18.68
C ARG A 358 -17.36 -15.88 -18.40
N ALA A 359 -16.90 -16.00 -17.15
CA ALA A 359 -15.56 -15.58 -16.73
C ALA A 359 -14.80 -16.74 -16.10
N ARG A 360 -13.51 -16.88 -16.47
CA ARG A 360 -12.57 -17.85 -15.85
C ARG A 360 -11.52 -17.10 -15.08
N VAL A 361 -11.31 -17.48 -13.82
CA VAL A 361 -10.21 -16.97 -13.01
C VAL A 361 -8.90 -17.51 -13.56
N ILE A 362 -7.97 -16.60 -13.91
CA ILE A 362 -6.60 -16.94 -14.31
C ILE A 362 -5.74 -17.06 -13.07
N THR A 363 -5.77 -16.05 -12.21
CA THR A 363 -4.98 -16.01 -10.99
C THR A 363 -5.52 -14.99 -10.00
N VAL A 364 -5.10 -15.16 -8.75
CA VAL A 364 -5.25 -14.17 -7.67
C VAL A 364 -3.86 -13.80 -7.21
N THR A 365 -3.60 -12.51 -7.07
CA THR A 365 -2.31 -11.99 -6.58
C THR A 365 -2.51 -11.05 -5.40
N TYR A 366 -1.43 -10.80 -4.68
CA TYR A 366 -1.37 -9.97 -3.49
C TYR A 366 -0.26 -8.92 -3.64
N GLN A 367 0.04 -8.20 -2.56
CA GLN A 367 1.15 -7.25 -2.53
C GLN A 367 2.51 -7.93 -2.74
N PRO A 368 3.50 -7.22 -3.31
CA PRO A 368 4.83 -7.75 -3.60
C PRO A 368 5.64 -8.01 -2.32
N ALA A 369 6.76 -8.74 -2.48
CA ALA A 369 7.61 -9.19 -1.37
C ALA A 369 8.17 -8.07 -0.48
N ASP A 370 8.35 -6.87 -1.00
CA ASP A 370 8.78 -5.71 -0.23
C ASP A 370 7.66 -5.07 0.61
N HIS A 371 6.41 -5.50 0.42
CA HIS A 371 5.26 -5.19 1.26
C HIS A 371 4.82 -6.45 2.02
N PRO A 372 5.64 -7.00 2.92
CA PRO A 372 5.35 -8.27 3.54
C PRO A 372 4.07 -8.20 4.38
N TRP A 373 3.33 -9.31 4.39
CA TRP A 373 2.27 -9.55 5.34
C TRP A 373 2.66 -10.74 6.23
N ILE A 374 2.19 -10.73 7.46
CA ILE A 374 2.55 -11.74 8.45
C ILE A 374 1.32 -12.46 8.97
N LEU A 375 1.46 -13.77 9.20
CA LEU A 375 0.34 -14.63 9.62
C LEU A 375 -0.28 -14.20 10.94
N GLN A 376 0.53 -13.66 11.84
CA GLN A 376 0.09 -13.19 13.15
C GLN A 376 -0.80 -11.94 13.08
N ILE A 377 -0.70 -11.15 11.98
CA ILE A 377 -1.51 -9.95 11.75
C ILE A 377 -2.14 -10.06 10.36
N PRO A 378 -3.27 -10.76 10.21
CA PRO A 378 -3.95 -10.89 8.92
C PRO A 378 -4.28 -9.54 8.26
N GLU A 379 -4.44 -8.49 9.07
CA GLU A 379 -4.69 -7.11 8.65
C GLU A 379 -3.58 -6.53 7.77
N THR A 380 -2.38 -7.12 7.80
CA THR A 380 -1.27 -6.72 6.91
C THR A 380 -1.45 -7.20 5.47
N LEU A 381 -2.36 -8.15 5.19
CA LEU A 381 -2.75 -8.55 3.84
C LEU A 381 -3.88 -7.64 3.33
N TYR A 382 -3.52 -6.54 2.68
CA TYR A 382 -4.50 -5.53 2.26
C TYR A 382 -4.75 -5.50 0.75
N LEU A 383 -3.75 -5.78 -0.11
CA LEU A 383 -3.91 -5.75 -1.57
C LEU A 383 -4.33 -7.13 -2.09
N LYS A 384 -5.37 -7.17 -2.91
CA LYS A 384 -5.83 -8.36 -3.63
C LYS A 384 -6.16 -7.95 -5.06
N THR A 385 -5.70 -8.75 -6.01
CA THR A 385 -6.00 -8.55 -7.43
C THR A 385 -6.47 -9.86 -8.03
N LEU A 386 -7.61 -9.81 -8.72
CA LEU A 386 -8.21 -10.93 -9.44
C LEU A 386 -8.03 -10.71 -10.95
N ALA A 387 -7.41 -11.66 -11.64
CA ALA A 387 -7.28 -11.64 -13.11
C ALA A 387 -8.19 -12.70 -13.73
N LEU A 388 -8.95 -12.28 -14.75
CA LEU A 388 -10.02 -13.06 -15.37
C LEU A 388 -9.93 -13.01 -16.89
N ARG A 389 -10.22 -14.14 -17.54
CA ARG A 389 -10.54 -14.22 -18.95
C ARG A 389 -12.07 -14.27 -19.10
N VAL A 390 -12.65 -13.44 -19.98
CA VAL A 390 -14.11 -13.27 -20.08
C VAL A 390 -14.57 -13.57 -21.50
N GLU A 391 -15.43 -14.59 -21.62
CA GLU A 391 -16.05 -15.06 -22.88
C GLU A 391 -17.34 -14.31 -23.20
#